data_e9f37db7cb5da689b732ab2adaa1c5b2
#
_entry.id   e9f37db7cb5da689b732ab2adaa1c5b2
#
_cell.length_a   1.000
_cell.length_b   1.000
_cell.length_c   1.000
_cell.angle_alpha   90.00
_cell.angle_beta   90.00
_cell.angle_gamma   90.00
#
_symmetry.space_group_name_H-M   'P 1'
#
loop_
_entity.id
_entity.type
_entity.pdbx_description
1 polymer ?
#
loop_
_entity_poly.entity_id
_entity_poly.type
_entity_poly.pdbx_seq_one_letter_code
_entity_poly.pdbx_strand_id
1 'polypeptide(L)'
;MCIRDSPMADQLDPDMLIQLKERYPDYKVVAYINTTAQLKTLCDVCVTSSSAVKIIKNMDADKILFIPDCNLGSYIRKMVPEKQFKLISGGCPTHARLTVRDIQLARAAHPGAPVLVHPECQPAVVEAADFAGSTTEIMNYAIDSKEKSFIIGTENSIVQHLSIDCPDKMFYALSKDCVCHNMKITNITDVLHCLEGTDGEEIVLDDDVITKAKVCIDEMLRLG
;
A
#
# COMPACT_ATOMS: atom_id res chain seq x y z
N MET A 1 2.65 21.09 -12.89
CA MET A 1 2.15 19.71 -12.96
C MET A 1 2.44 18.99 -11.66
N CYS A 2 1.42 18.74 -10.86
CA CYS A 2 1.58 17.92 -9.65
C CYS A 2 1.35 16.47 -10.02
N ILE A 3 2.33 15.84 -10.65
CA ILE A 3 2.29 14.40 -10.85
C ILE A 3 2.62 13.75 -9.53
N ARG A 4 1.63 13.09 -8.96
CA ARG A 4 1.81 12.26 -7.78
C ARG A 4 2.27 10.87 -8.23
N ASP A 5 3.47 10.81 -8.76
CA ASP A 5 4.05 9.54 -9.18
C ASP A 5 4.52 8.78 -7.95
N SER A 6 4.08 7.54 -7.83
CA SER A 6 4.61 6.65 -6.82
C SER A 6 5.88 5.98 -7.36
N PRO A 7 7.05 6.18 -6.75
CA PRO A 7 8.27 5.48 -7.18
C PRO A 7 8.11 3.95 -7.16
N MET A 8 7.16 3.42 -6.41
CA MET A 8 6.82 2.01 -6.42
C MET A 8 6.08 1.62 -7.70
N ALA A 9 5.17 2.49 -8.19
CA ALA A 9 4.37 2.21 -9.39
C ALA A 9 5.24 2.08 -10.65
N ASP A 10 6.40 2.76 -10.68
CA ASP A 10 7.32 2.80 -11.81
C ASP A 10 8.41 1.71 -11.76
N GLN A 11 8.40 0.84 -10.74
CA GLN A 11 9.43 -0.20 -10.58
C GLN A 11 9.28 -1.39 -11.53
N LEU A 12 8.12 -1.55 -12.13
CA LEU A 12 7.85 -2.63 -13.09
C LEU A 12 7.43 -2.05 -14.44
N ASP A 13 8.15 -2.44 -15.47
CA ASP A 13 7.84 -2.10 -16.86
C ASP A 13 6.81 -3.09 -17.44
N PRO A 14 5.89 -2.66 -18.34
CA PRO A 14 4.94 -3.54 -19.00
C PRO A 14 5.58 -4.70 -19.76
N ASP A 15 6.71 -4.50 -20.42
CA ASP A 15 7.42 -5.56 -21.16
C ASP A 15 7.97 -6.63 -20.20
N MET A 16 8.45 -6.23 -19.02
CA MET A 16 8.83 -7.17 -17.97
C MET A 16 7.63 -7.99 -17.49
N LEU A 17 6.47 -7.38 -17.34
CA LEU A 17 5.26 -8.11 -16.93
C LEU A 17 4.81 -9.10 -18.02
N ILE A 18 4.92 -8.75 -19.30
CA ILE A 18 4.64 -9.67 -20.42
C ILE A 18 5.55 -10.90 -20.33
N GLN A 19 6.87 -10.71 -20.18
CA GLN A 19 7.82 -11.81 -20.03
C GLN A 19 7.52 -12.68 -18.79
N LEU A 20 7.09 -12.08 -17.69
CA LEU A 20 6.68 -12.82 -16.50
C LEU A 20 5.42 -13.65 -16.74
N LYS A 21 4.44 -13.13 -17.47
CA LYS A 21 3.23 -13.89 -17.85
C LYS A 21 3.56 -15.07 -18.76
N GLU A 22 4.48 -14.91 -19.70
CA GLU A 22 4.99 -16.00 -20.55
C GLU A 22 5.70 -17.07 -19.72
N ARG A 23 6.50 -16.66 -18.75
CA ARG A 23 7.23 -17.57 -17.85
C ARG A 23 6.34 -18.29 -16.84
N TYR A 24 5.24 -17.65 -16.45
CA TYR A 24 4.27 -18.13 -15.44
C TYR A 24 2.84 -18.11 -15.99
N PRO A 25 2.54 -18.87 -17.06
CA PRO A 25 1.25 -18.79 -17.78
C PRO A 25 0.05 -19.21 -16.92
N ASP A 26 0.27 -20.04 -15.90
CA ASP A 26 -0.78 -20.53 -14.99
C ASP A 26 -1.08 -19.56 -13.82
N TYR A 27 -0.34 -18.44 -13.71
CA TYR A 27 -0.51 -17.50 -12.63
C TYR A 27 -1.46 -16.36 -13.01
N LYS A 28 -2.38 -16.02 -12.11
CA LYS A 28 -3.17 -14.81 -12.21
C LYS A 28 -2.39 -13.61 -11.68
N VAL A 29 -2.38 -12.52 -12.43
CA VAL A 29 -1.69 -11.29 -12.08
C VAL A 29 -2.58 -10.46 -11.15
N VAL A 30 -2.16 -10.34 -9.91
CA VAL A 30 -2.77 -9.47 -8.91
C VAL A 30 -1.91 -8.23 -8.73
N ALA A 31 -2.45 -7.08 -9.04
CA ALA A 31 -1.73 -5.82 -8.95
C ALA A 31 -2.19 -5.00 -7.74
N TYR A 32 -1.25 -4.57 -6.92
CA TYR A 32 -1.53 -3.49 -5.98
C TYR A 32 -1.96 -2.25 -6.77
N ILE A 33 -2.98 -1.55 -6.32
CA ILE A 33 -3.61 -0.43 -7.05
C ILE A 33 -2.60 0.67 -7.42
N ASN A 34 -1.50 0.79 -6.65
CA ASN A 34 -0.39 1.71 -6.92
C ASN A 34 0.52 1.17 -8.04
N THR A 35 -0.03 1.05 -9.23
CA THR A 35 0.63 0.70 -10.50
C THR A 35 0.16 1.64 -11.60
N THR A 36 0.90 1.68 -12.73
CA THR A 36 0.54 2.49 -13.88
C THR A 36 -0.71 1.95 -14.59
N ALA A 37 -1.38 2.81 -15.37
CA ALA A 37 -2.52 2.40 -16.20
C ALA A 37 -2.12 1.34 -17.23
N GLN A 38 -0.93 1.46 -17.83
CA GLN A 38 -0.39 0.50 -18.77
C GLN A 38 -0.22 -0.88 -18.15
N LEU A 39 0.36 -0.98 -16.93
CA LEU A 39 0.47 -2.26 -16.22
C LEU A 39 -0.91 -2.87 -15.93
N LYS A 40 -1.90 -2.03 -15.56
CA LYS A 40 -3.26 -2.50 -15.30
C LYS A 40 -3.92 -3.17 -16.49
N THR A 41 -3.55 -2.80 -17.73
CA THR A 41 -4.06 -3.47 -18.94
C THR A 41 -3.67 -4.95 -19.04
N LEU A 42 -2.64 -5.36 -18.31
CA LEU A 42 -2.08 -6.71 -18.30
C LEU A 42 -2.45 -7.52 -17.05
N CYS A 43 -3.18 -6.91 -16.12
CA CYS A 43 -3.51 -7.50 -14.82
C CYS A 43 -4.90 -8.12 -14.81
N ASP A 44 -5.09 -9.19 -14.04
CA ASP A 44 -6.38 -9.85 -13.87
C ASP A 44 -7.25 -9.14 -12.82
N VAL A 45 -6.64 -8.67 -11.73
CA VAL A 45 -7.34 -7.93 -10.66
C VAL A 45 -6.42 -6.95 -9.96
N CYS A 46 -6.99 -5.82 -9.53
CA CYS A 46 -6.32 -4.89 -8.61
C CYS A 46 -6.74 -5.15 -7.17
N VAL A 47 -5.88 -4.74 -6.23
CA VAL A 47 -6.16 -4.80 -4.79
C VAL A 47 -5.62 -3.57 -4.09
N THR A 48 -6.20 -3.23 -2.95
CA THR A 48 -5.64 -2.29 -1.98
C THR A 48 -5.05 -3.06 -0.79
N SER A 49 -4.27 -2.41 0.07
CA SER A 49 -3.78 -3.06 1.29
C SER A 49 -4.90 -3.57 2.18
N SER A 50 -6.06 -2.89 2.20
CA SER A 50 -7.23 -3.28 2.99
C SER A 50 -8.08 -4.39 2.37
N SER A 51 -8.10 -4.52 1.03
CA SER A 51 -8.96 -5.48 0.33
C SER A 51 -8.24 -6.75 -0.14
N ALA A 52 -6.91 -6.73 -0.19
CA ALA A 52 -6.10 -7.75 -0.84
C ALA A 52 -6.35 -9.18 -0.32
N VAL A 53 -6.40 -9.37 0.98
CA VAL A 53 -6.61 -10.69 1.59
C VAL A 53 -8.00 -11.23 1.22
N LYS A 54 -9.04 -10.38 1.32
CA LYS A 54 -10.42 -10.75 0.98
C LYS A 54 -10.55 -11.11 -0.50
N ILE A 55 -10.06 -10.23 -1.37
CA ILE A 55 -10.13 -10.42 -2.83
C ILE A 55 -9.42 -11.71 -3.24
N ILE A 56 -8.17 -11.90 -2.79
CA ILE A 56 -7.37 -13.07 -3.17
C ILE A 56 -8.01 -14.37 -2.67
N LYS A 57 -8.63 -14.37 -1.48
CA LYS A 57 -9.40 -15.53 -1.00
C LYS A 57 -10.60 -15.84 -1.91
N ASN A 58 -11.29 -14.81 -2.41
CA ASN A 58 -12.47 -14.95 -3.26
C ASN A 58 -12.13 -15.25 -4.73
N MET A 59 -10.87 -15.12 -5.15
CA MET A 59 -10.46 -15.45 -6.52
C MET A 59 -10.49 -16.95 -6.77
N ASP A 60 -11.03 -17.34 -7.92
CA ASP A 60 -10.92 -18.70 -8.45
C ASP A 60 -9.57 -18.91 -9.15
N ALA A 61 -8.49 -18.89 -8.35
CA ALA A 61 -7.13 -19.09 -8.82
C ALA A 61 -6.23 -19.55 -7.67
N ASP A 62 -5.44 -20.60 -7.87
CA ASP A 62 -4.50 -21.13 -6.86
C ASP A 62 -3.12 -20.49 -6.93
N LYS A 63 -2.75 -19.91 -8.09
CA LYS A 63 -1.43 -19.35 -8.35
C LYS A 63 -1.52 -17.86 -8.64
N ILE A 64 -0.80 -17.07 -7.85
CA ILE A 64 -0.85 -15.61 -7.83
C ILE A 64 0.53 -15.04 -8.16
N LEU A 65 0.64 -14.24 -9.22
CA LEU A 65 1.75 -13.35 -9.49
C LEU A 65 1.41 -11.99 -8.92
N PHE A 66 2.01 -11.63 -7.79
CA PHE A 66 1.71 -10.38 -7.09
C PHE A 66 2.73 -9.29 -7.43
N ILE A 67 2.26 -8.12 -7.83
CA ILE A 67 3.06 -6.96 -8.25
C ILE A 67 2.53 -5.66 -7.60
N PRO A 68 3.33 -4.56 -7.51
CA PRO A 68 4.79 -4.54 -7.59
C PRO A 68 5.47 -4.68 -6.21
N ASP A 69 4.71 -4.69 -5.09
CA ASP A 69 5.23 -4.66 -3.73
C ASP A 69 5.40 -6.07 -3.15
N CYS A 70 6.65 -6.52 -3.03
CA CYS A 70 6.96 -7.84 -2.48
C CYS A 70 6.73 -7.95 -0.97
N ASN A 71 6.78 -6.84 -0.23
CA ASN A 71 6.55 -6.84 1.22
C ASN A 71 5.06 -7.06 1.50
N LEU A 72 4.20 -6.26 0.86
CA LEU A 72 2.75 -6.47 0.91
C LEU A 72 2.38 -7.87 0.43
N GLY A 73 2.97 -8.33 -0.69
CA GLY A 73 2.78 -9.68 -1.19
C GLY A 73 3.21 -10.76 -0.19
N SER A 74 4.30 -10.55 0.55
CA SER A 74 4.76 -11.47 1.60
C SER A 74 3.80 -11.52 2.78
N TYR A 75 3.25 -10.38 3.18
CA TYR A 75 2.20 -10.31 4.20
C TYR A 75 0.95 -11.08 3.77
N ILE A 76 0.44 -10.81 2.55
CA ILE A 76 -0.76 -11.47 2.03
C ILE A 76 -0.55 -12.99 1.91
N ARG A 77 0.62 -13.44 1.44
CA ARG A 77 0.97 -14.85 1.36
C ARG A 77 0.89 -15.57 2.71
N LYS A 78 1.23 -14.90 3.81
CA LYS A 78 1.07 -15.45 5.17
C LYS A 78 -0.40 -15.56 5.57
N MET A 79 -1.24 -14.63 5.10
CA MET A 79 -2.68 -14.59 5.41
C MET A 79 -3.52 -15.52 4.53
N VAL A 80 -2.95 -16.00 3.40
CA VAL A 80 -3.61 -16.88 2.42
C VAL A 80 -2.64 -18.02 2.04
N PRO A 81 -2.26 -18.87 3.01
CA PRO A 81 -1.23 -19.90 2.82
C PRO A 81 -1.65 -21.03 1.87
N GLU A 82 -2.94 -21.16 1.57
CA GLU A 82 -3.48 -22.15 0.66
C GLU A 82 -3.18 -21.84 -0.82
N LYS A 83 -2.76 -20.62 -1.16
CA LYS A 83 -2.42 -20.22 -2.53
C LYS A 83 -0.92 -20.10 -2.75
N GLN A 84 -0.48 -20.35 -3.97
CA GLN A 84 0.93 -20.21 -4.36
C GLN A 84 1.20 -18.79 -4.84
N PHE A 85 2.22 -18.16 -4.25
CA PHE A 85 2.60 -16.80 -4.63
C PHE A 85 3.96 -16.74 -5.32
N LYS A 86 4.00 -16.05 -6.44
CA LYS A 86 5.21 -15.50 -7.04
C LYS A 86 5.26 -14.01 -6.76
N LEU A 87 6.30 -13.57 -6.07
CA LEU A 87 6.55 -12.17 -5.74
C LEU A 87 7.69 -11.65 -6.60
N ILE A 88 7.58 -10.41 -7.05
CA ILE A 88 8.62 -9.73 -7.82
C ILE A 88 9.31 -8.75 -6.88
N SER A 89 10.63 -8.63 -7.01
CA SER A 89 11.40 -7.68 -6.22
C SER A 89 10.93 -6.24 -6.52
N GLY A 90 10.59 -5.53 -5.48
CA GLY A 90 10.05 -4.17 -5.52
C GLY A 90 9.28 -3.86 -4.25
N GLY A 91 8.96 -2.60 -4.02
CA GLY A 91 8.16 -2.18 -2.87
C GLY A 91 8.25 -0.68 -2.59
N CYS A 92 7.50 -0.24 -1.60
CA CYS A 92 7.45 1.16 -1.21
C CYS A 92 8.78 1.61 -0.57
N PRO A 93 9.52 2.56 -1.17
CA PRO A 93 10.79 3.01 -0.62
C PRO A 93 10.65 3.73 0.74
N THR A 94 9.47 4.27 1.04
CA THR A 94 9.19 4.93 2.32
C THR A 94 9.08 3.89 3.44
N HIS A 95 8.29 2.85 3.26
CA HIS A 95 8.13 1.79 4.26
C HIS A 95 9.37 0.88 4.37
N ALA A 96 10.10 0.67 3.28
CA ALA A 96 11.33 -0.13 3.27
C ALA A 96 12.47 0.45 4.14
N ARG A 97 12.39 1.73 4.52
CA ARG A 97 13.36 2.37 5.43
C ARG A 97 13.17 1.99 6.89
N LEU A 98 11.97 1.56 7.27
CA LEU A 98 11.67 1.16 8.64
C LEU A 98 12.38 -0.16 8.97
N THR A 99 12.97 -0.23 10.16
CA THR A 99 13.78 -1.37 10.61
C THR A 99 13.31 -1.90 11.97
N VAL A 100 13.71 -3.12 12.30
CA VAL A 100 13.48 -3.69 13.65
C VAL A 100 14.18 -2.84 14.73
N ARG A 101 15.31 -2.20 14.38
CA ARG A 101 15.99 -1.30 15.31
C ARG A 101 15.13 -0.08 15.67
N ASP A 102 14.38 0.46 14.70
CA ASP A 102 13.46 1.57 14.97
C ASP A 102 12.39 1.14 15.97
N ILE A 103 11.84 -0.09 15.82
CA ILE A 103 10.90 -0.66 16.81
C ILE A 103 11.52 -0.75 18.20
N GLN A 104 12.75 -1.26 18.31
CA GLN A 104 13.44 -1.38 19.60
C GLN A 104 13.67 -0.03 20.27
N LEU A 105 14.09 0.98 19.50
CA LEU A 105 14.30 2.33 19.99
C LEU A 105 12.99 3.00 20.41
N ALA A 106 11.94 2.85 19.60
CA ALA A 106 10.64 3.42 19.90
C ALA A 106 10.00 2.79 21.14
N ARG A 107 10.11 1.46 21.30
CA ARG A 107 9.64 0.75 22.51
C ARG A 107 10.40 1.18 23.76
N ALA A 108 11.70 1.44 23.65
CA ALA A 108 12.50 1.95 24.77
C ALA A 108 12.10 3.38 25.16
N ALA A 109 11.76 4.22 24.18
CA ALA A 109 11.32 5.60 24.40
C ALA A 109 9.87 5.68 24.91
N HIS A 110 9.01 4.74 24.52
CA HIS A 110 7.57 4.73 24.84
C HIS A 110 7.15 3.35 25.37
N PRO A 111 7.56 3.00 26.60
CA PRO A 111 7.28 1.68 27.17
C PRO A 111 5.77 1.41 27.27
N GLY A 112 5.34 0.24 26.83
CA GLY A 112 3.94 -0.19 26.87
C GLY A 112 3.08 0.28 25.71
N ALA A 113 3.56 1.17 24.84
CA ALA A 113 2.82 1.57 23.65
C ALA A 113 2.92 0.48 22.56
N PRO A 114 1.80 -0.09 22.06
CA PRO A 114 1.81 -1.05 20.97
C PRO A 114 2.31 -0.42 19.68
N VAL A 115 3.04 -1.22 18.90
CA VAL A 115 3.61 -0.86 17.60
C VAL A 115 2.68 -1.35 16.50
N LEU A 116 2.12 -0.43 15.74
CA LEU A 116 1.22 -0.70 14.62
C LEU A 116 1.93 -0.34 13.31
N VAL A 117 2.05 -1.29 12.36
CA VAL A 117 2.81 -1.08 11.13
C VAL A 117 2.00 -1.38 9.87
N HIS A 118 2.35 -0.75 8.77
CA HIS A 118 1.77 -1.05 7.47
C HIS A 118 2.43 -2.30 6.85
N PRO A 119 1.68 -3.18 6.16
CA PRO A 119 2.22 -4.41 5.56
C PRO A 119 3.20 -4.19 4.39
N GLU A 120 3.37 -2.96 3.90
CA GLU A 120 4.47 -2.59 2.99
C GLU A 120 5.83 -2.50 3.70
N CYS A 121 5.87 -2.55 5.02
CA CYS A 121 7.11 -2.68 5.78
C CYS A 121 7.80 -4.03 5.49
N GLN A 122 9.11 -4.07 5.67
CA GLN A 122 9.86 -5.31 5.53
C GLN A 122 9.29 -6.42 6.44
N PRO A 123 9.30 -7.69 6.02
CA PRO A 123 8.72 -8.79 6.79
C PRO A 123 9.20 -8.87 8.25
N ALA A 124 10.48 -8.58 8.49
CA ALA A 124 11.04 -8.57 9.85
C ALA A 124 10.43 -7.46 10.74
N VAL A 125 10.06 -6.32 10.16
CA VAL A 125 9.39 -5.22 10.86
C VAL A 125 7.94 -5.61 11.18
N VAL A 126 7.25 -6.21 10.22
CA VAL A 126 5.88 -6.72 10.39
C VAL A 126 5.84 -7.80 11.49
N GLU A 127 6.82 -8.70 11.54
CA GLU A 127 6.92 -9.75 12.57
C GLU A 127 7.24 -9.21 13.97
N ALA A 128 7.98 -8.11 14.06
CA ALA A 128 8.35 -7.49 15.32
C ALA A 128 7.28 -6.55 15.89
N ALA A 129 6.28 -6.17 15.08
CA ALA A 129 5.18 -5.29 15.48
C ALA A 129 4.09 -6.04 16.26
N ASP A 130 3.27 -5.30 17.01
CA ASP A 130 2.12 -5.84 17.73
C ASP A 130 0.89 -5.97 16.82
N PHE A 131 0.81 -5.17 15.79
CA PHE A 131 -0.25 -5.22 14.78
C PHE A 131 0.30 -4.80 13.41
N ALA A 132 -0.16 -5.49 12.37
CA ALA A 132 0.09 -5.09 10.98
C ALA A 132 -1.23 -5.05 10.21
N GLY A 133 -1.48 -3.94 9.54
CA GLY A 133 -2.70 -3.72 8.78
C GLY A 133 -2.62 -2.49 7.87
N SER A 134 -3.60 -2.35 6.99
CA SER A 134 -3.76 -1.16 6.15
C SER A 134 -3.87 0.10 7.00
N THR A 135 -3.72 1.25 6.39
CA THR A 135 -3.88 2.56 7.06
C THR A 135 -5.20 2.64 7.82
N THR A 136 -6.31 2.23 7.20
CA THR A 136 -7.63 2.20 7.82
C THR A 136 -7.68 1.25 9.02
N GLU A 137 -7.10 0.06 8.90
CA GLU A 137 -7.06 -0.91 10.01
C GLU A 137 -6.19 -0.42 11.17
N ILE A 138 -5.06 0.23 10.90
CA ILE A 138 -4.23 0.89 11.92
C ILE A 138 -5.03 1.97 12.66
N MET A 139 -5.74 2.82 11.92
CA MET A 139 -6.55 3.89 12.51
C MET A 139 -7.69 3.31 13.37
N ASN A 140 -8.44 2.34 12.85
CA ASN A 140 -9.53 1.69 13.59
C ASN A 140 -9.01 0.99 14.85
N TYR A 141 -7.89 0.26 14.75
CA TYR A 141 -7.26 -0.38 15.92
C TYR A 141 -6.93 0.66 17.00
N ALA A 142 -6.34 1.79 16.61
CA ALA A 142 -5.96 2.84 17.54
C ALA A 142 -7.18 3.55 18.15
N ILE A 143 -8.26 3.76 17.36
CA ILE A 143 -9.51 4.40 17.81
C ILE A 143 -10.24 3.49 18.81
N ASP A 144 -10.41 2.22 18.48
CA ASP A 144 -11.23 1.27 19.24
C ASP A 144 -10.50 0.71 20.48
N SER A 145 -9.17 0.78 20.50
CA SER A 145 -8.36 0.28 21.60
C SER A 145 -8.54 1.09 22.90
N LYS A 146 -8.40 0.43 24.04
CA LYS A 146 -8.36 1.06 25.37
C LYS A 146 -7.00 1.67 25.71
N GLU A 147 -5.97 1.33 24.94
CA GLU A 147 -4.62 1.86 25.12
C GLU A 147 -4.60 3.39 24.89
N LYS A 148 -3.73 4.07 25.61
CA LYS A 148 -3.62 5.53 25.59
C LYS A 148 -2.43 6.04 24.77
N SER A 149 -1.58 5.16 24.30
CA SER A 149 -0.42 5.53 23.49
C SER A 149 -0.12 4.46 22.44
N PHE A 150 0.37 4.88 21.27
CA PHE A 150 0.65 4.00 20.14
C PHE A 150 1.91 4.46 19.41
N ILE A 151 2.66 3.51 18.87
CA ILE A 151 3.78 3.74 17.96
C ILE A 151 3.32 3.36 16.55
N ILE A 152 3.35 4.30 15.61
CA ILE A 152 2.79 4.17 14.27
C ILE A 152 3.91 4.02 13.24
N GLY A 153 3.97 2.87 12.59
CA GLY A 153 4.96 2.51 11.56
C GLY A 153 4.38 2.55 10.15
N THR A 154 3.92 3.72 9.74
CA THR A 154 3.55 4.04 8.36
C THR A 154 3.90 5.51 8.06
N GLU A 155 3.50 6.05 6.91
CA GLU A 155 3.75 7.45 6.57
C GLU A 155 3.20 8.39 7.66
N ASN A 156 4.04 9.34 8.07
CA ASN A 156 3.84 10.12 9.31
C ASN A 156 2.58 11.00 9.35
N SER A 157 1.91 11.26 8.22
CA SER A 157 0.64 11.99 8.22
C SER A 157 -0.44 11.29 9.04
N ILE A 158 -0.38 9.96 9.17
CA ILE A 158 -1.33 9.19 9.96
C ILE A 158 -1.25 9.52 11.44
N VAL A 159 -0.06 9.81 11.96
CA VAL A 159 0.13 10.27 13.35
C VAL A 159 -0.62 11.58 13.58
N GLN A 160 -0.56 12.51 12.61
CA GLN A 160 -1.27 13.79 12.70
C GLN A 160 -2.79 13.59 12.67
N HIS A 161 -3.30 12.76 11.75
CA HIS A 161 -4.73 12.44 11.67
C HIS A 161 -5.23 11.84 12.98
N LEU A 162 -4.56 10.80 13.49
CA LEU A 162 -4.95 10.16 14.75
C LEU A 162 -4.90 11.10 15.95
N SER A 163 -3.93 12.04 15.98
CA SER A 163 -3.85 13.03 17.06
C SER A 163 -5.01 14.04 17.05
N ILE A 164 -5.59 14.30 15.87
CA ILE A 164 -6.78 15.13 15.73
C ILE A 164 -8.03 14.36 16.11
N ASP A 165 -8.18 13.13 15.61
CA ASP A 165 -9.36 12.29 15.79
C ASP A 165 -9.49 11.76 17.22
N CYS A 166 -8.34 11.54 17.91
CA CYS A 166 -8.27 10.98 19.25
C CYS A 166 -7.41 11.87 20.18
N PRO A 167 -7.87 13.05 20.56
CA PRO A 167 -7.08 14.01 21.36
C PRO A 167 -6.77 13.52 22.79
N ASP A 168 -7.42 12.45 23.24
CA ASP A 168 -7.20 11.81 24.53
C ASP A 168 -6.13 10.71 24.51
N LYS A 169 -5.50 10.47 23.32
CA LYS A 169 -4.46 9.45 23.09
C LYS A 169 -3.17 10.07 22.57
N MET A 170 -2.07 9.37 22.75
CA MET A 170 -0.76 9.81 22.30
C MET A 170 -0.27 8.92 21.15
N PHE A 171 0.20 9.54 20.06
CA PHE A 171 0.69 8.84 18.87
C PHE A 171 2.12 9.25 18.57
N TYR A 172 2.98 8.25 18.43
CA TYR A 172 4.40 8.43 18.15
C TYR A 172 4.73 7.83 16.80
N ALA A 173 5.42 8.57 15.95
CA ALA A 173 5.96 8.01 14.72
C ALA A 173 7.05 6.99 15.03
N LEU A 174 7.02 5.81 14.40
CA LEU A 174 8.08 4.80 14.53
C LEU A 174 9.44 5.35 14.07
N SER A 175 9.44 6.16 13.02
CA SER A 175 10.60 6.90 12.54
C SER A 175 10.17 8.26 11.99
N LYS A 176 10.90 9.31 12.34
CA LYS A 176 10.68 10.65 11.76
C LYS A 176 10.95 10.71 10.26
N ASP A 177 11.69 9.74 9.73
CA ASP A 177 12.10 9.69 8.33
C ASP A 177 11.07 8.91 7.45
N CYS A 178 9.98 8.40 8.05
CA CYS A 178 8.88 7.77 7.32
C CYS A 178 7.97 8.81 6.68
N VAL A 179 8.54 9.58 5.76
CA VAL A 179 7.87 10.67 5.02
C VAL A 179 7.90 10.34 3.53
N CYS A 180 6.73 10.34 2.91
CA CYS A 180 6.60 10.21 1.47
C CYS A 180 6.50 11.60 0.82
N HIS A 181 7.58 12.05 0.22
CA HIS A 181 7.62 13.36 -0.44
C HIS A 181 6.56 13.47 -1.55
N ASN A 182 6.36 12.40 -2.30
CA ASN A 182 5.39 12.36 -3.41
C ASN A 182 3.94 12.53 -2.93
N MET A 183 3.59 12.02 -1.75
CA MET A 183 2.27 12.25 -1.15
C MET A 183 2.05 13.72 -0.71
N LYS A 184 3.14 14.49 -0.55
CA LYS A 184 3.10 15.88 -0.05
C LYS A 184 3.26 16.91 -1.17
N ILE A 185 3.37 16.49 -2.43
CA ILE A 185 3.46 17.40 -3.58
C ILE A 185 2.15 18.15 -3.77
N THR A 186 1.03 17.45 -3.80
CA THR A 186 -0.30 18.05 -3.94
C THR A 186 -0.74 18.67 -2.61
N ASN A 187 -1.04 19.95 -2.63
CA ASN A 187 -1.50 20.71 -1.48
C ASN A 187 -2.94 21.23 -1.70
N ILE A 188 -3.51 21.85 -0.68
CA ILE A 188 -4.91 22.32 -0.73
C ILE A 188 -5.14 23.40 -1.78
N THR A 189 -4.12 24.21 -2.08
CA THR A 189 -4.20 25.24 -3.13
C THR A 189 -4.27 24.61 -4.51
N ASP A 190 -3.50 23.53 -4.76
CA ASP A 190 -3.56 22.79 -6.03
C ASP A 190 -4.96 22.17 -6.21
N VAL A 191 -5.56 21.64 -5.15
CA VAL A 191 -6.94 21.13 -5.19
C VAL A 191 -7.94 22.23 -5.53
N LEU A 192 -7.82 23.41 -4.90
CA LEU A 192 -8.67 24.56 -5.20
C LEU A 192 -8.55 24.99 -6.65
N HIS A 193 -7.34 25.20 -7.15
CA HIS A 193 -7.09 25.60 -8.53
C HIS A 193 -7.63 24.57 -9.54
N CYS A 194 -7.48 23.28 -9.25
CA CYS A 194 -8.04 22.21 -10.08
C CYS A 194 -9.57 22.28 -10.12
N LEU A 195 -10.24 22.52 -9.00
CA LEU A 195 -11.70 22.66 -8.93
C LEU A 195 -12.20 23.91 -9.64
N GLU A 196 -11.45 24.99 -9.61
CA GLU A 196 -11.73 26.24 -10.32
C GLU A 196 -11.38 26.20 -11.82
N GLY A 197 -10.64 25.17 -12.25
CA GLY A 197 -10.14 25.06 -13.62
C GLY A 197 -9.09 26.12 -13.98
N THR A 198 -8.39 26.65 -12.97
CA THR A 198 -7.40 27.73 -13.15
C THR A 198 -5.97 27.21 -13.28
N ASP A 199 -5.68 26.00 -12.80
CA ASP A 199 -4.38 25.34 -12.90
C ASP A 199 -4.56 23.81 -12.86
N GLY A 200 -3.55 23.07 -13.31
CA GLY A 200 -3.52 21.62 -13.40
C GLY A 200 -3.32 21.15 -14.85
N GLU A 201 -2.84 19.93 -14.97
CA GLU A 201 -2.70 19.26 -16.28
C GLU A 201 -3.74 18.16 -16.39
N GLU A 202 -4.53 18.18 -17.46
CA GLU A 202 -5.47 17.10 -17.76
C GLU A 202 -4.69 15.84 -18.11
N ILE A 203 -4.99 14.74 -17.43
CA ILE A 203 -4.43 13.43 -17.73
C ILE A 203 -5.30 12.79 -18.80
N VAL A 204 -4.75 12.67 -20.00
CA VAL A 204 -5.39 12.01 -21.14
C VAL A 204 -4.76 10.64 -21.35
N LEU A 205 -5.57 9.62 -21.38
CA LEU A 205 -5.17 8.24 -21.69
C LEU A 205 -5.89 7.79 -22.96
N ASP A 206 -5.24 6.91 -23.73
CA ASP A 206 -5.89 6.28 -24.88
C ASP A 206 -7.10 5.45 -24.45
N ASP A 207 -8.19 5.49 -25.20
CA ASP A 207 -9.43 4.77 -24.92
C ASP A 207 -9.22 3.25 -24.75
N ASP A 208 -8.28 2.68 -25.50
CA ASP A 208 -7.89 1.28 -25.39
C ASP A 208 -7.24 0.97 -24.02
N VAL A 209 -6.37 1.86 -23.54
CA VAL A 209 -5.74 1.74 -22.20
C VAL A 209 -6.79 1.86 -21.11
N ILE A 210 -7.71 2.84 -21.21
CA ILE A 210 -8.80 3.04 -20.27
C ILE A 210 -9.66 1.78 -20.19
N THR A 211 -10.11 1.26 -21.33
CA THR A 211 -10.98 0.10 -21.43
C THR A 211 -10.33 -1.15 -20.82
N LYS A 212 -9.08 -1.43 -21.18
CA LYS A 212 -8.35 -2.61 -20.71
C LYS A 212 -7.99 -2.50 -19.23
N ALA A 213 -7.51 -1.34 -18.76
CA ALA A 213 -7.14 -1.14 -17.37
C ALA A 213 -8.36 -1.20 -16.44
N LYS A 214 -9.55 -0.81 -16.93
CA LYS A 214 -10.79 -0.87 -16.15
C LYS A 214 -11.16 -2.31 -15.76
N VAL A 215 -10.83 -3.31 -16.56
CA VAL A 215 -11.20 -4.72 -16.31
C VAL A 215 -10.71 -5.21 -14.94
N CYS A 216 -9.43 -5.00 -14.61
CA CYS A 216 -8.88 -5.43 -13.34
C CYS A 216 -9.39 -4.61 -12.14
N ILE A 217 -9.85 -3.38 -12.38
CA ILE A 217 -10.48 -2.52 -11.36
C ILE A 217 -11.92 -2.99 -11.10
N ASP A 218 -12.70 -3.26 -12.14
CA ASP A 218 -14.05 -3.80 -12.01
C ASP A 218 -14.04 -5.15 -11.29
N GLU A 219 -13.05 -5.99 -11.57
CA GLU A 219 -12.86 -7.27 -10.89
C GLU A 219 -12.51 -7.08 -9.40
N MET A 220 -11.70 -6.06 -9.07
CA MET A 220 -11.45 -5.67 -7.68
C MET A 220 -12.76 -5.33 -6.96
N LEU A 221 -13.64 -4.54 -7.59
CA LEU A 221 -14.92 -4.14 -7.00
C LEU A 221 -15.90 -5.32 -6.88
N ARG A 222 -15.84 -6.29 -7.80
CA ARG A 222 -16.69 -7.49 -7.78
C ARG A 222 -16.32 -8.45 -6.65
N LEU A 223 -15.02 -8.59 -6.36
CA LEU A 223 -14.48 -9.55 -5.37
C LEU A 223 -14.31 -8.96 -3.97
N GLY A 224 -14.29 -7.63 -3.87
CA GLY A 224 -14.00 -6.83 -2.66
C GLY A 224 -15.16 -6.54 -1.70
#